data_0e76e8b0f79eac4ee93a063ab9694450
#
_entry.id   0e76e8b0f79eac4ee93a063ab9694450
#
_cell.length_a   1.000
_cell.length_b   1.000
_cell.length_c   1.000
_cell.angle_alpha   90.00
_cell.angle_beta   90.00
_cell.angle_gamma   90.00
#
_symmetry.space_group_name_H-M   'P 1'
#
loop_
_entity.id
_entity.type
_entity.pdbx_description
1 polymer ?
#
loop_
_entity_poly.entity_id
_entity_poly.type
_entity_poly.pdbx_seq_one_letter_code
_entity_poly.pdbx_strand_id
1 'polypeptide(L)'
;LMLDAAKKDSHVKIVDFARNFGHQTAVTAGMKYSSGDAVVIIDADLQDPPELIPGMIEKWKEGYEVVYGKRLKREGETKFKLATAKAFYKLINSLSGNMIPMDTGDFRLIDRVVVEAMNSMPEHNRFLRGMGSWVGFRQYAYEYKRDERWAGTTKYPLKKMIKLAKDGIISFSSKPLEMLSALGCASI
;
A
#
# COMPACT_ATOMS: atom_id res chain seq x y z
N LEU A 1 -6.06 17.94 19.13
CA LEU A 1 -5.57 16.60 19.55
C LEU A 1 -4.17 16.32 19.02
N MET A 2 -3.95 16.22 17.67
CA MET A 2 -2.60 15.97 17.10
C MET A 2 -1.61 17.08 17.43
N LEU A 3 -1.99 18.36 17.27
CA LEU A 3 -1.17 19.52 17.64
C LEU A 3 -0.85 19.54 19.14
N ASP A 4 -1.79 19.12 20.00
CA ASP A 4 -1.56 19.09 21.44
C ASP A 4 -0.62 17.93 21.82
N ALA A 5 -0.70 16.81 21.12
CA ALA A 5 0.24 15.71 21.28
C ALA A 5 1.66 16.13 20.88
N ALA A 6 1.82 16.77 19.72
CA ALA A 6 3.12 17.26 19.24
C ALA A 6 3.75 18.33 20.14
N LYS A 7 2.93 19.12 20.85
CA LYS A 7 3.46 20.08 21.85
C LYS A 7 3.96 19.41 23.13
N LYS A 8 3.40 18.24 23.47
CA LYS A 8 3.75 17.49 24.70
C LYS A 8 4.89 16.51 24.50
N ASP A 9 5.01 15.96 23.28
CA ASP A 9 6.00 14.95 22.94
C ASP A 9 6.73 15.35 21.65
N SER A 10 8.02 15.60 21.77
CA SER A 10 8.89 15.98 20.63
C SER A 10 9.06 14.88 19.59
N HIS A 11 8.73 13.62 19.91
CA HIS A 11 8.74 12.51 18.96
C HIS A 11 7.53 12.54 18.03
N VAL A 12 6.43 13.19 18.43
CA VAL A 12 5.25 13.36 17.58
C VAL A 12 5.51 14.46 16.55
N LYS A 13 5.58 14.07 15.29
CA LYS A 13 5.75 14.98 14.15
C LYS A 13 4.47 15.03 13.31
N ILE A 14 4.15 16.18 12.77
CA ILE A 14 2.96 16.40 11.95
C ILE A 14 3.39 16.93 10.60
N VAL A 15 2.89 16.31 9.53
CA VAL A 15 2.99 16.83 8.16
C VAL A 15 1.61 17.33 7.78
N ASP A 16 1.46 18.65 7.69
CA ASP A 16 0.22 19.31 7.31
C ASP A 16 0.24 19.68 5.82
N PHE A 17 -0.85 19.42 5.14
CA PHE A 17 -0.99 19.68 3.70
C PHE A 17 -1.96 20.85 3.46
N ALA A 18 -1.65 21.73 2.52
CA ALA A 18 -2.51 22.82 2.11
C ALA A 18 -3.90 22.35 1.58
N ARG A 19 -4.05 21.10 1.15
CA ARG A 19 -5.30 20.45 0.75
C ARG A 19 -5.19 18.94 0.83
N ASN A 20 -6.28 18.21 0.64
CA ASN A 20 -6.26 16.76 0.52
C ASN A 20 -5.63 16.32 -0.83
N PHE A 21 -4.45 15.76 -0.79
CA PHE A 21 -3.73 15.18 -1.94
C PHE A 21 -3.96 13.68 -2.09
N GLY A 22 -4.68 13.06 -1.17
CA GLY A 22 -4.97 11.64 -1.14
C GLY A 22 -3.98 10.82 -0.30
N HIS A 23 -4.38 9.59 -0.01
CA HIS A 23 -3.70 8.69 0.92
C HIS A 23 -2.25 8.38 0.50
N GLN A 24 -2.01 8.02 -0.76
CA GLN A 24 -0.66 7.65 -1.22
C GLN A 24 0.35 8.80 -1.08
N THR A 25 -0.08 10.03 -1.35
CA THR A 25 0.75 11.23 -1.17
C THR A 25 1.05 11.47 0.31
N ALA A 26 0.06 11.28 1.19
CA ALA A 26 0.25 11.45 2.62
C ALA A 26 1.27 10.44 3.17
N VAL A 27 1.16 9.17 2.81
CA VAL A 27 2.12 8.13 3.21
C VAL A 27 3.52 8.44 2.65
N THR A 28 3.62 8.85 1.39
CA THR A 28 4.90 9.24 0.76
C THR A 28 5.57 10.37 1.54
N ALA A 29 4.82 11.39 1.94
CA ALA A 29 5.38 12.49 2.73
C ALA A 29 5.83 12.01 4.12
N GLY A 30 5.04 11.17 4.80
CA GLY A 30 5.43 10.55 6.06
C GLY A 30 6.75 9.78 5.94
N MET A 31 6.90 8.97 4.91
CA MET A 31 8.15 8.24 4.60
C MET A 31 9.31 9.19 4.36
N LYS A 32 9.10 10.26 3.59
CA LYS A 32 10.15 11.24 3.24
C LYS A 32 10.69 11.98 4.48
N TYR A 33 9.83 12.29 5.43
CA TYR A 33 10.21 13.01 6.65
C TYR A 33 10.57 12.09 7.82
N SER A 34 10.45 10.79 7.67
CA SER A 34 10.88 9.81 8.69
C SER A 34 12.39 9.69 8.74
N SER A 35 12.95 9.42 9.94
CA SER A 35 14.41 9.32 10.17
C SER A 35 14.84 8.04 10.89
N GLY A 36 13.91 7.14 11.27
CA GLY A 36 14.26 5.87 11.93
C GLY A 36 14.90 4.85 10.98
N ASP A 37 15.55 3.82 11.53
CA ASP A 37 16.18 2.72 10.77
C ASP A 37 15.16 1.87 10.01
N ALA A 38 13.93 1.82 10.52
CA ALA A 38 12.78 1.25 9.84
C ALA A 38 11.55 2.16 9.98
N VAL A 39 10.60 2.05 9.07
CA VAL A 39 9.36 2.84 9.04
C VAL A 39 8.16 1.91 9.05
N VAL A 40 7.26 2.10 10.00
CA VAL A 40 5.97 1.42 10.02
C VAL A 40 4.90 2.34 9.44
N ILE A 41 4.18 1.83 8.45
CA ILE A 41 3.01 2.49 7.86
C ILE A 41 1.78 1.82 8.44
N ILE A 42 0.91 2.58 9.06
CA ILE A 42 -0.33 2.09 9.69
C ILE A 42 -1.47 3.09 9.51
N ASP A 43 -2.67 2.61 9.24
CA ASP A 43 -3.88 3.43 9.14
C ASP A 43 -4.41 3.78 10.54
N ALA A 44 -4.87 5.01 10.73
CA ALA A 44 -5.40 5.51 12.01
C ALA A 44 -6.84 5.05 12.30
N ASP A 45 -7.40 4.10 11.56
CA ASP A 45 -8.77 3.61 11.74
C ASP A 45 -8.89 2.41 12.72
N LEU A 46 -7.78 2.06 13.35
CA LEU A 46 -7.65 0.99 14.35
C LEU A 46 -8.05 -0.42 13.83
N GLN A 47 -8.09 -0.60 12.52
CA GLN A 47 -8.37 -1.92 11.95
C GLN A 47 -7.13 -2.82 11.87
N ASP A 48 -5.96 -2.22 11.78
CA ASP A 48 -4.68 -2.89 11.75
C ASP A 48 -4.03 -2.75 13.14
N PRO A 49 -3.91 -3.84 13.94
CA PRO A 49 -3.50 -3.75 15.36
C PRO A 49 -2.04 -3.30 15.50
N PRO A 50 -1.75 -2.21 16.23
CA PRO A 50 -0.37 -1.78 16.47
C PRO A 50 0.44 -2.78 17.32
N GLU A 51 -0.22 -3.68 18.04
CA GLU A 51 0.39 -4.75 18.86
C GLU A 51 1.17 -5.76 18.00
N LEU A 52 0.98 -5.78 16.68
CA LEU A 52 1.73 -6.62 15.76
C LEU A 52 3.12 -6.05 15.42
N ILE A 53 3.33 -4.76 15.66
CA ILE A 53 4.57 -4.07 15.31
C ILE A 53 5.80 -4.73 15.94
N PRO A 54 5.83 -5.11 17.22
CA PRO A 54 6.97 -5.83 17.80
C PRO A 54 7.32 -7.11 17.04
N GLY A 55 6.33 -7.92 16.65
CA GLY A 55 6.56 -9.13 15.87
C GLY A 55 7.07 -8.83 14.44
N MET A 56 6.63 -7.73 13.84
CA MET A 56 7.18 -7.27 12.54
C MET A 56 8.64 -6.83 12.67
N ILE A 57 9.01 -6.18 13.78
CA ILE A 57 10.39 -5.78 14.08
C ILE A 57 11.30 -7.01 14.22
N GLU A 58 10.83 -8.10 14.85
CA GLU A 58 11.61 -9.33 14.95
C GLU A 58 11.90 -9.91 13.54
N LYS A 59 10.90 -9.91 12.65
CA LYS A 59 11.10 -10.35 11.25
C LYS A 59 12.06 -9.44 10.48
N TRP A 60 12.00 -8.13 10.71
CA TRP A 60 12.97 -7.19 10.16
C TRP A 60 14.40 -7.49 10.63
N LYS A 61 14.59 -7.76 11.93
CA LYS A 61 15.90 -8.16 12.48
C LYS A 61 16.43 -9.49 11.93
N GLU A 62 15.52 -10.38 11.48
CA GLU A 62 15.89 -11.61 10.75
C GLU A 62 16.39 -11.34 9.31
N GLY A 63 16.41 -10.06 8.88
CA GLY A 63 16.92 -9.63 7.57
C GLY A 63 15.85 -9.56 6.47
N TYR A 64 14.56 -9.39 6.83
CA TYR A 64 13.51 -9.05 5.88
C TYR A 64 13.35 -7.54 5.83
N GLU A 65 13.72 -6.93 4.71
CA GLU A 65 13.68 -5.46 4.56
C GLU A 65 12.23 -4.93 4.42
N VAL A 66 11.28 -5.79 4.03
CA VAL A 66 9.85 -5.45 3.95
C VAL A 66 9.03 -6.50 4.70
N VAL A 67 8.37 -6.11 5.78
CA VAL A 67 7.42 -6.97 6.50
C VAL A 67 6.02 -6.38 6.31
N TYR A 68 5.17 -7.03 5.52
CA TYR A 68 3.83 -6.52 5.23
C TYR A 68 2.74 -7.35 5.87
N GLY A 69 1.71 -6.68 6.35
CA GLY A 69 0.53 -7.31 6.93
C GLY A 69 -0.31 -8.00 5.85
N LYS A 70 -0.43 -9.33 5.94
CA LYS A 70 -1.30 -10.14 5.10
C LYS A 70 -2.54 -10.55 5.89
N ARG A 71 -3.70 -10.12 5.41
CA ARG A 71 -4.98 -10.38 6.08
C ARG A 71 -5.41 -11.81 5.86
N LEU A 72 -5.65 -12.53 6.94
CA LEU A 72 -6.35 -13.79 6.91
C LEU A 72 -7.80 -13.56 6.45
N LYS A 73 -8.40 -14.58 5.79
CA LYS A 73 -9.74 -14.47 5.18
C LYS A 73 -10.76 -13.81 6.12
N ARG A 74 -11.53 -12.88 5.58
CA ARG A 74 -12.71 -12.31 6.24
C ARG A 74 -13.80 -13.37 6.35
N GLU A 75 -14.21 -13.70 7.54
CA GLU A 75 -15.47 -14.39 7.78
C GLU A 75 -16.61 -13.42 7.48
N GLY A 76 -17.62 -13.85 6.67
CA GLY A 76 -18.84 -13.07 6.42
C GLY A 76 -18.95 -12.36 5.05
N GLU A 77 -17.95 -12.46 4.17
CA GLU A 77 -18.12 -11.92 2.81
C GLU A 77 -18.87 -12.89 1.89
N THR A 78 -19.83 -12.37 1.10
CA THR A 78 -20.60 -13.16 0.15
C THR A 78 -19.69 -13.78 -0.92
N LYS A 79 -19.95 -15.05 -1.30
CA LYS A 79 -19.18 -15.78 -2.33
C LYS A 79 -19.04 -14.98 -3.64
N PHE A 80 -20.09 -14.22 -4.01
CA PHE A 80 -20.08 -13.37 -5.19
C PHE A 80 -19.06 -12.22 -5.08
N LYS A 81 -18.97 -11.54 -3.93
CA LYS A 81 -18.04 -10.45 -3.70
C LYS A 81 -16.58 -10.96 -3.68
N LEU A 82 -16.35 -12.15 -3.10
CA LEU A 82 -15.05 -12.81 -3.12
C LEU A 82 -14.64 -13.22 -4.54
N ALA A 83 -15.56 -13.77 -5.34
CA ALA A 83 -15.28 -14.18 -6.71
C ALA A 83 -14.97 -12.99 -7.62
N THR A 84 -15.74 -11.90 -7.53
CA THR A 84 -15.52 -10.68 -8.31
C THR A 84 -14.20 -10.00 -7.91
N ALA A 85 -13.89 -9.93 -6.62
CA ALA A 85 -12.61 -9.41 -6.14
C ALA A 85 -11.44 -10.27 -6.63
N LYS A 86 -11.55 -11.60 -6.54
CA LYS A 86 -10.52 -12.53 -7.04
C LYS A 86 -10.31 -12.40 -8.55
N ALA A 87 -11.38 -12.32 -9.34
CA ALA A 87 -11.30 -12.11 -10.80
C ALA A 87 -10.63 -10.77 -11.13
N PHE A 88 -10.98 -9.72 -10.42
CA PHE A 88 -10.39 -8.39 -10.55
C PHE A 88 -8.89 -8.38 -10.23
N TYR A 89 -8.47 -8.96 -9.09
CA TYR A 89 -7.05 -9.08 -8.74
C TYR A 89 -6.28 -9.97 -9.72
N LYS A 90 -6.89 -11.05 -10.20
CA LYS A 90 -6.28 -11.91 -11.22
C LYS A 90 -6.01 -11.16 -12.53
N LEU A 91 -6.99 -10.34 -12.96
CA LEU A 91 -6.84 -9.49 -14.15
C LEU A 91 -5.72 -8.47 -13.97
N ILE A 92 -5.71 -7.74 -12.83
CA ILE A 92 -4.67 -6.75 -12.55
C ILE A 92 -3.30 -7.40 -12.48
N ASN A 93 -3.15 -8.52 -11.77
CA ASN A 93 -1.89 -9.23 -11.66
C ASN A 93 -1.40 -9.75 -13.01
N SER A 94 -2.29 -10.25 -13.87
CA SER A 94 -1.94 -10.64 -15.24
C SER A 94 -1.45 -9.46 -16.08
N LEU A 95 -2.04 -8.27 -15.89
CA LEU A 95 -1.67 -7.05 -16.61
C LEU A 95 -0.42 -6.36 -16.03
N SER A 96 -0.14 -6.52 -14.74
CA SER A 96 0.99 -5.90 -14.02
C SER A 96 2.17 -6.85 -13.77
N GLY A 97 2.19 -8.04 -14.37
CA GLY A 97 3.28 -9.00 -14.19
C GLY A 97 3.36 -9.65 -12.80
N ASN A 98 2.22 -9.84 -12.12
CA ASN A 98 2.11 -10.45 -10.78
C ASN A 98 2.84 -9.69 -9.64
N MET A 99 3.06 -8.39 -9.81
CA MET A 99 3.81 -7.58 -8.84
C MET A 99 3.03 -7.17 -7.60
N ILE A 100 1.69 -7.31 -7.59
CA ILE A 100 0.86 -6.82 -6.49
C ILE A 100 0.45 -7.99 -5.59
N PRO A 101 0.94 -8.05 -4.34
CA PRO A 101 0.51 -9.08 -3.39
C PRO A 101 -0.99 -8.97 -3.12
N MET A 102 -1.70 -10.11 -3.18
CA MET A 102 -3.13 -10.18 -2.88
C MET A 102 -3.38 -10.10 -1.37
N ASP A 103 -4.54 -9.59 -0.98
CA ASP A 103 -5.00 -9.49 0.42
C ASP A 103 -4.10 -8.66 1.35
N THR A 104 -3.29 -7.76 0.79
CA THR A 104 -2.42 -6.86 1.55
C THR A 104 -3.00 -5.46 1.66
N GLY A 105 -2.86 -4.86 2.86
CA GLY A 105 -3.11 -3.45 3.14
C GLY A 105 -1.87 -2.58 2.94
N ASP A 106 -1.97 -1.36 3.44
CA ASP A 106 -0.80 -0.48 3.51
C ASP A 106 0.00 -0.69 4.80
N PHE A 107 -0.53 -1.49 5.76
CA PHE A 107 0.15 -1.85 7.00
C PHE A 107 1.40 -2.67 6.72
N ARG A 108 2.54 -2.07 6.97
CA ARG A 108 3.86 -2.68 6.73
C ARG A 108 4.96 -1.99 7.52
N LEU A 109 6.01 -2.74 7.81
CA LEU A 109 7.30 -2.24 8.25
C LEU A 109 8.27 -2.32 7.08
N ILE A 110 8.99 -1.25 6.81
CA ILE A 110 10.01 -1.17 5.75
C ILE A 110 11.32 -0.64 6.30
N ASP A 111 12.42 -1.25 5.91
CA ASP A 111 13.77 -0.83 6.22
C ASP A 111 14.10 0.54 5.61
N ARG A 112 15.03 1.26 6.20
CA ARG A 112 15.51 2.57 5.71
C ARG A 112 15.98 2.49 4.26
N VAL A 113 16.72 1.47 3.89
CA VAL A 113 17.21 1.29 2.51
C VAL A 113 16.07 1.20 1.49
N VAL A 114 14.96 0.54 1.86
CA VAL A 114 13.74 0.44 1.02
C VAL A 114 13.04 1.79 0.91
N VAL A 115 12.93 2.52 2.03
CA VAL A 115 12.36 3.89 2.06
C VAL A 115 13.13 4.81 1.13
N GLU A 116 14.45 4.78 1.18
CA GLU A 116 15.32 5.60 0.33
C GLU A 116 15.19 5.21 -1.14
N ALA A 117 15.20 3.92 -1.45
CA ALA A 117 14.96 3.42 -2.80
C ALA A 117 13.60 3.88 -3.33
N MET A 118 12.52 3.74 -2.54
CA MET A 118 11.20 4.21 -2.94
C MET A 118 11.14 5.73 -3.07
N ASN A 119 11.81 6.49 -2.21
CA ASN A 119 11.82 7.96 -2.28
C ASN A 119 12.59 8.49 -3.51
N SER A 120 13.60 7.77 -4.01
CA SER A 120 14.35 8.12 -5.22
C SER A 120 13.58 7.88 -6.52
N MET A 121 12.50 7.11 -6.47
CA MET A 121 11.68 6.82 -7.66
C MET A 121 10.91 8.06 -8.12
N PRO A 122 10.93 8.41 -9.41
CA PRO A 122 10.39 9.67 -9.94
C PRO A 122 8.88 9.67 -10.16
N GLU A 123 8.17 8.58 -9.92
CA GLU A 123 6.75 8.43 -10.23
C GLU A 123 5.87 9.46 -9.53
N HIS A 124 5.09 10.20 -10.29
CA HIS A 124 4.09 11.13 -9.76
C HIS A 124 2.86 10.40 -9.19
N ASN A 125 2.39 9.37 -9.87
CA ASN A 125 1.25 8.56 -9.44
C ASN A 125 1.77 7.35 -8.67
N ARG A 126 2.12 7.56 -7.41
CA ARG A 126 2.71 6.51 -6.58
C ARG A 126 1.66 5.49 -6.15
N PHE A 127 1.93 4.22 -6.45
CA PHE A 127 1.21 3.08 -5.93
C PHE A 127 2.14 2.29 -5.00
N LEU A 128 2.17 2.69 -3.73
CA LEU A 128 3.19 2.24 -2.76
C LEU A 128 3.26 0.72 -2.59
N ARG A 129 2.12 0.02 -2.73
CA ARG A 129 2.09 -1.45 -2.66
C ARG A 129 2.87 -2.10 -3.79
N GLY A 130 2.69 -1.59 -5.00
CA GLY A 130 3.43 -2.05 -6.18
C GLY A 130 4.90 -1.66 -6.12
N MET A 131 5.19 -0.42 -5.72
CA MET A 131 6.57 0.07 -5.58
C MET A 131 7.36 -0.79 -4.57
N GLY A 132 6.79 -1.08 -3.40
CA GLY A 132 7.43 -1.92 -2.39
C GLY A 132 7.74 -3.35 -2.88
N SER A 133 6.95 -3.88 -3.81
CA SER A 133 7.22 -5.18 -4.45
C SER A 133 8.23 -5.06 -5.58
N TRP A 134 8.18 -3.94 -6.33
CA TRP A 134 9.03 -3.71 -7.50
C TRP A 134 10.51 -3.47 -7.15
N VAL A 135 10.79 -2.83 -6.01
CA VAL A 135 12.17 -2.58 -5.57
C VAL A 135 12.98 -3.86 -5.25
N GLY A 136 12.32 -5.03 -5.12
CA GLY A 136 13.00 -6.33 -5.15
C GLY A 136 13.69 -6.77 -3.86
N PHE A 137 13.49 -6.06 -2.73
CA PHE A 137 14.02 -6.46 -1.42
C PHE A 137 13.32 -7.70 -0.84
N ARG A 138 13.93 -8.36 0.14
CA ARG A 138 13.38 -9.55 0.81
C ARG A 138 12.12 -9.19 1.58
N GLN A 139 11.02 -9.87 1.27
CA GLN A 139 9.72 -9.58 1.85
C GLN A 139 9.22 -10.73 2.72
N TYR A 140 8.56 -10.38 3.82
CA TYR A 140 7.87 -11.33 4.69
C TYR A 140 6.40 -10.98 4.82
N ALA A 141 5.53 -11.95 4.61
CA ALA A 141 4.09 -11.81 4.81
C ALA A 141 3.74 -12.12 6.27
N TYR A 142 3.46 -11.11 7.07
CA TYR A 142 3.03 -11.27 8.44
C TYR A 142 1.51 -11.48 8.49
N GLU A 143 1.08 -12.71 8.68
CA GLU A 143 -0.35 -13.07 8.66
C GLU A 143 -1.04 -12.64 9.95
N TYR A 144 -2.18 -11.95 9.81
CA TYR A 144 -2.96 -11.51 10.96
C TYR A 144 -4.46 -11.48 10.65
N LYS A 145 -5.28 -11.54 11.71
CA LYS A 145 -6.72 -11.30 11.63
C LYS A 145 -6.98 -9.81 11.77
N ARG A 146 -7.62 -9.21 10.77
CA ARG A 146 -7.99 -7.80 10.80
C ARG A 146 -9.21 -7.60 11.68
N ASP A 147 -9.17 -6.59 12.55
CA ASP A 147 -10.30 -6.23 13.39
C ASP A 147 -11.40 -5.52 12.60
N GLU A 148 -12.61 -5.55 13.14
CA GLU A 148 -13.73 -4.78 12.59
C GLU A 148 -13.47 -3.29 12.80
N ARG A 149 -13.94 -2.47 11.85
CA ARG A 149 -13.79 -1.03 11.96
C ARG A 149 -14.55 -0.50 13.17
N TRP A 150 -13.84 0.14 14.07
CA TRP A 150 -14.43 0.68 15.30
C TRP A 150 -15.41 1.84 15.04
N ALA A 151 -15.19 2.66 13.99
CA ALA A 151 -16.05 3.78 13.62
C ALA A 151 -15.98 4.11 12.13
N GLY A 152 -17.08 4.62 11.58
CA GLY A 152 -17.17 5.14 10.21
C GLY A 152 -17.62 4.12 9.17
N THR A 153 -18.02 4.62 7.99
CA THR A 153 -18.42 3.81 6.83
C THR A 153 -17.27 3.69 5.84
N THR A 154 -17.30 2.65 5.01
CA THR A 154 -16.29 2.47 3.96
C THR A 154 -16.29 3.66 3.00
N LYS A 155 -15.18 4.39 2.94
CA LYS A 155 -14.98 5.56 2.05
C LYS A 155 -14.41 5.16 0.68
N TYR A 156 -14.47 3.87 0.34
CA TYR A 156 -13.91 3.36 -0.92
C TYR A 156 -15.02 2.90 -1.89
N PRO A 157 -15.72 3.84 -2.55
CA PRO A 157 -16.70 3.51 -3.57
C PRO A 157 -16.02 2.84 -4.78
N LEU A 158 -16.78 2.07 -5.55
CA LEU A 158 -16.32 1.35 -6.74
C LEU A 158 -15.48 2.24 -7.68
N LYS A 159 -15.88 3.51 -7.85
CA LYS A 159 -15.15 4.50 -8.66
C LYS A 159 -13.71 4.72 -8.21
N LYS A 160 -13.44 4.73 -6.88
CA LYS A 160 -12.08 4.83 -6.34
C LYS A 160 -11.28 3.54 -6.53
N MET A 161 -11.93 2.38 -6.45
CA MET A 161 -11.30 1.09 -6.73
C MET A 161 -10.86 0.98 -8.20
N ILE A 162 -11.72 1.39 -9.14
CA ILE A 162 -11.39 1.43 -10.57
C ILE A 162 -10.23 2.39 -10.83
N LYS A 163 -10.23 3.58 -10.20
CA LYS A 163 -9.13 4.53 -10.33
C LYS A 163 -7.81 3.93 -9.84
N LEU A 164 -7.80 3.32 -8.65
CA LEU A 164 -6.61 2.67 -8.09
C LEU A 164 -6.09 1.56 -9.00
N ALA A 165 -6.99 0.75 -9.56
CA ALA A 165 -6.65 -0.28 -10.53
C ALA A 165 -6.01 0.28 -11.79
N LYS A 166 -6.61 1.34 -12.35
CA LYS A 166 -6.09 2.03 -13.53
C LYS A 166 -4.70 2.61 -13.26
N ASP A 167 -4.52 3.28 -12.13
CA ASP A 167 -3.24 3.86 -11.74
C ASP A 167 -2.18 2.76 -11.58
N GLY A 168 -2.53 1.61 -10.96
CA GLY A 168 -1.64 0.45 -10.84
C GLY A 168 -1.25 -0.17 -12.18
N ILE A 169 -2.21 -0.37 -13.09
CA ILE A 169 -1.94 -0.93 -14.44
C ILE A 169 -1.03 0.01 -15.24
N ILE A 170 -1.31 1.31 -15.26
CA ILE A 170 -0.54 2.28 -16.02
C ILE A 170 0.89 2.42 -15.46
N SER A 171 1.06 2.35 -14.13
CA SER A 171 2.36 2.51 -13.50
C SER A 171 3.28 1.29 -13.64
N PHE A 172 2.71 0.08 -13.75
CA PHE A 172 3.49 -1.17 -13.72
C PHE A 172 3.30 -2.08 -14.94
N SER A 173 2.68 -1.59 -16.03
CA SER A 173 2.43 -2.41 -17.22
C SER A 173 2.59 -1.61 -18.52
N SER A 174 3.36 -2.17 -19.45
CA SER A 174 3.44 -1.66 -20.84
C SER A 174 2.24 -2.08 -21.71
N LYS A 175 1.44 -3.05 -21.25
CA LYS A 175 0.35 -3.63 -22.05
C LYS A 175 -0.68 -2.63 -22.59
N PRO A 176 -1.11 -1.59 -21.85
CA PRO A 176 -1.99 -0.57 -22.43
C PRO A 176 -1.38 0.16 -23.63
N LEU A 177 -0.07 0.44 -23.57
CA LEU A 177 0.66 1.08 -24.65
C LEU A 177 0.84 0.13 -25.85
N GLU A 178 1.17 -1.14 -25.60
CA GLU A 178 1.27 -2.18 -26.63
C GLU A 178 -0.05 -2.38 -27.38
N MET A 179 -1.18 -2.40 -26.64
CA MET A 179 -2.52 -2.49 -27.23
C MET A 179 -2.84 -1.29 -28.11
N LEU A 180 -2.51 -0.07 -27.68
CA LEU A 180 -2.70 1.14 -28.47
C LEU A 180 -1.83 1.14 -29.72
N SER A 181 -0.58 0.69 -29.62
CA SER A 181 0.33 0.54 -30.75
C SER A 181 -0.18 -0.50 -31.75
N ALA A 182 -0.65 -1.65 -31.27
CA ALA A 182 -1.25 -2.68 -32.12
C ALA A 182 -2.52 -2.19 -32.86
N LEU A 183 -3.39 -1.45 -32.17
CA LEU A 183 -4.58 -0.84 -32.76
C LEU A 183 -4.19 0.22 -33.84
N GLY A 184 -3.18 1.04 -33.57
CA GLY A 184 -2.66 2.00 -34.50
C GLY A 184 -2.12 1.34 -35.79
N CYS A 185 -1.32 0.26 -35.63
CA CYS A 185 -0.83 -0.50 -36.78
C CYS A 185 -1.95 -1.22 -37.56
N ALA A 186 -3.00 -1.66 -36.93
CA ALA A 186 -4.14 -2.32 -37.57
C ALA A 186 -5.09 -1.35 -38.31
N SER A 187 -4.95 -0.04 -38.07
CA SER A 187 -5.77 1.02 -38.72
C SER A 187 -5.12 1.64 -39.95
N ILE A 188 -3.92 1.22 -40.29
CA ILE A 188 -3.15 1.58 -41.50
C ILE A 188 -3.30 0.48 -42.54
#